data_2ce6dd431a7d79840d59d6c3762b45cc
#
_entry.id   2ce6dd431a7d79840d59d6c3762b45cc
#
_cell.length_a   1.000
_cell.length_b   1.000
_cell.length_c   1.000
_cell.angle_alpha   90.00
_cell.angle_beta   90.00
_cell.angle_gamma   90.00
#
_symmetry.space_group_name_H-M   'P 1'
#
loop_
_entity.id
_entity.type
_entity.pdbx_description
1 polymer ?
#
loop_
_entity_poly.entity_id
_entity_poly.type
_entity_poly.pdbx_seq_one_letter_code
_entity_poly.pdbx_strand_id
1 'polypeptide(L)'
;DIKGFKVGFLNYTYGTNGIEPTDGVEVALIDKERIDREIRKTREAGAEIIVAAMHWGVEYVLLQNRNQEDIADFLIDRGVDLIIGGHPHVIQPMKVVRNEKEGKDVLLVYSLGNSISNMKTADTRGGALVRATLERGADGKARFKEASYDTFFSAKPAGGRTNFTVIPSWMPEKIPAGQKAHWELFDRGAQRIFDAHNVNVPRQHNK
;
A
#
# COMPACT_ATOMS: atom_id res chain seq x y z
N ASP A 1 -19.97 -0.91 -3.06
CA ASP A 1 -20.36 -1.59 -1.81
C ASP A 1 -19.50 -2.83 -1.55
N ILE A 2 -18.85 -2.86 -0.39
CA ILE A 2 -18.03 -3.99 0.05
C ILE A 2 -18.55 -4.48 1.39
N LYS A 3 -19.24 -5.63 1.40
CA LYS A 3 -19.81 -6.26 2.62
C LYS A 3 -20.62 -5.28 3.49
N GLY A 4 -21.40 -4.41 2.86
CA GLY A 4 -22.24 -3.43 3.55
C GLY A 4 -21.57 -2.12 3.93
N PHE A 5 -20.33 -1.88 3.46
CA PHE A 5 -19.64 -0.60 3.55
C PHE A 5 -19.61 0.08 2.17
N LYS A 6 -19.96 1.35 2.10
CA LYS A 6 -19.73 2.17 0.90
C LYS A 6 -18.31 2.69 0.92
N VAL A 7 -17.47 2.16 0.03
CA VAL A 7 -16.03 2.50 -0.05
C VAL A 7 -15.75 3.28 -1.32
N GLY A 8 -15.21 4.49 -1.18
CA GLY A 8 -14.71 5.30 -2.27
C GLY A 8 -13.23 5.01 -2.51
N PHE A 9 -12.84 4.78 -3.78
CA PHE A 9 -11.45 4.60 -4.19
C PHE A 9 -11.02 5.79 -5.03
N LEU A 10 -9.94 6.44 -4.60
CA LEU A 10 -9.26 7.50 -5.33
C LEU A 10 -7.85 7.04 -5.66
N ASN A 11 -7.35 7.41 -6.85
CA ASN A 11 -6.01 7.01 -7.28
C ASN A 11 -5.28 8.18 -7.92
N TYR A 12 -4.04 8.43 -7.50
CA TYR A 12 -3.23 9.54 -7.96
C TYR A 12 -1.79 9.11 -8.24
N THR A 13 -1.17 9.74 -9.25
CA THR A 13 0.23 9.51 -9.60
C THR A 13 1.04 10.81 -9.61
N TYR A 14 2.33 10.70 -9.31
CA TYR A 14 3.27 11.83 -9.41
C TYR A 14 3.52 12.27 -10.86
N GLY A 15 3.30 11.38 -11.83
CA GLY A 15 3.57 11.68 -13.23
C GLY A 15 3.38 10.46 -14.13
N THR A 16 3.72 10.64 -15.40
CA THR A 16 3.60 9.67 -16.50
C THR A 16 4.95 9.32 -17.13
N ASN A 17 6.06 9.58 -16.44
CA ASN A 17 7.43 9.38 -16.96
C ASN A 17 7.70 10.11 -18.29
N GLY A 18 7.08 11.28 -18.48
CA GLY A 18 7.21 12.07 -19.72
C GLY A 18 6.41 11.54 -20.90
N ILE A 19 5.54 10.57 -20.70
CA ILE A 19 4.61 10.07 -21.72
C ILE A 19 3.31 10.86 -21.61
N GLU A 20 2.97 11.63 -22.65
CA GLU A 20 1.72 12.35 -22.69
C GLU A 20 0.54 11.38 -22.85
N PRO A 21 -0.56 11.56 -22.10
CA PRO A 21 -1.77 10.80 -22.30
C PRO A 21 -2.32 10.97 -23.72
N THR A 22 -2.86 9.91 -24.29
CA THR A 22 -3.55 9.98 -25.58
C THR A 22 -4.90 10.69 -25.44
N ASP A 23 -5.42 11.22 -26.55
CA ASP A 23 -6.70 11.92 -26.59
C ASP A 23 -7.83 11.12 -25.90
N GLY A 24 -8.56 11.80 -25.03
CA GLY A 24 -9.66 11.21 -24.26
C GLY A 24 -9.23 10.43 -23.00
N VAL A 25 -7.93 10.34 -22.70
CA VAL A 25 -7.43 9.73 -21.47
C VAL A 25 -6.99 10.83 -20.50
N GLU A 26 -7.51 10.78 -19.29
CA GLU A 26 -7.10 11.67 -18.20
C GLU A 26 -6.29 10.90 -17.16
N VAL A 27 -5.14 11.45 -16.76
CA VAL A 27 -4.31 10.94 -15.68
C VAL A 27 -4.49 11.82 -14.44
N ALA A 28 -4.89 11.22 -13.34
CA ALA A 28 -5.05 11.92 -12.08
C ALA A 28 -3.68 12.17 -11.42
N LEU A 29 -3.09 13.32 -11.70
CA LEU A 29 -1.86 13.74 -11.03
C LEU A 29 -2.12 14.11 -9.57
N ILE A 30 -1.07 13.99 -8.74
CA ILE A 30 -1.09 14.44 -7.35
C ILE A 30 -1.14 15.97 -7.34
N ASP A 31 -2.34 16.49 -7.13
CA ASP A 31 -2.67 17.90 -7.00
C ASP A 31 -3.61 18.08 -5.80
N LYS A 32 -3.21 18.91 -4.83
CA LYS A 32 -3.95 19.05 -3.57
C LYS A 32 -5.37 19.62 -3.76
N GLU A 33 -5.57 20.52 -4.70
CA GLU A 33 -6.89 21.11 -4.98
C GLU A 33 -7.82 20.09 -5.65
N ARG A 34 -7.28 19.31 -6.59
CA ARG A 34 -7.99 18.20 -7.21
C ARG A 34 -8.38 17.15 -6.17
N ILE A 35 -7.42 16.70 -5.37
CA ILE A 35 -7.64 15.69 -4.33
C ILE A 35 -8.73 16.14 -3.36
N ASP A 36 -8.65 17.36 -2.84
CA ASP A 36 -9.65 17.90 -1.92
C ASP A 36 -11.07 17.94 -2.54
N ARG A 37 -11.16 18.38 -3.79
CA ARG A 37 -12.44 18.40 -4.52
C ARG A 37 -13.01 16.98 -4.74
N GLU A 38 -12.16 16.01 -5.07
CA GLU A 38 -12.58 14.64 -5.32
C GLU A 38 -12.94 13.89 -4.04
N ILE A 39 -12.25 14.13 -2.92
CA ILE A 39 -12.63 13.62 -1.60
C ILE A 39 -14.03 14.09 -1.23
N ARG A 40 -14.31 15.41 -1.36
CA ARG A 40 -15.68 15.94 -1.07
C ARG A 40 -16.73 15.30 -1.93
N LYS A 41 -16.53 15.24 -3.25
CA LYS A 41 -17.48 14.57 -4.17
C LYS A 41 -17.71 13.11 -3.81
N THR A 42 -16.67 12.40 -3.40
CA THR A 42 -16.76 11.00 -3.00
C THR A 42 -17.60 10.83 -1.71
N ARG A 43 -17.43 11.73 -0.74
CA ARG A 43 -18.28 11.76 0.47
C ARG A 43 -19.74 12.13 0.14
N GLU A 44 -19.96 13.14 -0.70
CA GLU A 44 -21.30 13.53 -1.17
C GLU A 44 -22.02 12.38 -1.90
N ALA A 45 -21.29 11.55 -2.63
CA ALA A 45 -21.81 10.32 -3.24
C ALA A 45 -22.11 9.19 -2.23
N GLY A 46 -21.87 9.44 -0.94
CA GLY A 46 -22.23 8.54 0.16
C GLY A 46 -21.13 7.56 0.58
N ALA A 47 -19.87 7.77 0.18
CA ALA A 47 -18.78 6.94 0.66
C ALA A 47 -18.57 7.12 2.18
N GLU A 48 -18.60 6.01 2.89
CA GLU A 48 -18.36 5.95 4.33
C GLU A 48 -16.86 5.80 4.66
N ILE A 49 -16.13 5.13 3.77
CA ILE A 49 -14.67 4.91 3.85
C ILE A 49 -14.05 5.43 2.55
N ILE A 50 -12.94 6.14 2.65
CA ILE A 50 -12.15 6.58 1.48
C ILE A 50 -10.79 5.92 1.52
N VAL A 51 -10.44 5.25 0.43
CA VAL A 51 -9.12 4.67 0.16
C VAL A 51 -8.43 5.51 -0.90
N ALA A 52 -7.25 6.06 -0.59
CA ALA A 52 -6.39 6.75 -1.54
C ALA A 52 -5.22 5.85 -1.96
N ALA A 53 -5.18 5.44 -3.22
CA ALA A 53 -4.06 4.74 -3.82
C ALA A 53 -3.09 5.78 -4.40
N MET A 54 -1.83 5.75 -3.93
CA MET A 54 -0.83 6.76 -4.24
C MET A 54 0.36 6.16 -4.97
N HIS A 55 0.62 6.63 -6.18
CA HIS A 55 1.82 6.29 -6.94
C HIS A 55 2.83 7.44 -6.79
N TRP A 56 3.76 7.30 -5.83
CA TRP A 56 4.58 8.39 -5.31
C TRP A 56 5.96 7.93 -4.81
N GLY A 57 6.80 8.87 -4.37
CA GLY A 57 8.09 8.58 -3.77
C GLY A 57 9.23 8.51 -4.79
N VAL A 58 10.29 7.82 -4.43
CA VAL A 58 11.50 7.64 -5.25
C VAL A 58 11.80 6.15 -5.38
N GLU A 59 12.07 5.69 -6.60
CA GLU A 59 12.39 4.29 -6.88
C GLU A 59 13.57 3.80 -6.04
N TYR A 60 13.44 2.60 -5.50
CA TYR A 60 14.46 1.85 -4.74
C TYR A 60 14.87 2.44 -3.40
N VAL A 61 14.19 3.50 -2.93
CA VAL A 61 14.44 4.11 -1.62
C VAL A 61 13.55 3.44 -0.57
N LEU A 62 14.17 2.82 0.45
CA LEU A 62 13.48 1.99 1.45
C LEU A 62 12.68 2.79 2.49
N LEU A 63 12.93 4.09 2.63
CA LEU A 63 12.19 4.96 3.53
C LEU A 63 11.47 6.05 2.75
N GLN A 64 10.31 6.44 3.26
CA GLN A 64 9.55 7.55 2.68
C GLN A 64 10.34 8.86 2.73
N ASN A 65 10.09 9.73 1.78
CA ASN A 65 10.66 11.07 1.72
C ASN A 65 9.67 12.12 2.25
N ARG A 66 10.16 13.35 2.44
CA ARG A 66 9.36 14.48 2.95
C ARG A 66 8.12 14.78 2.10
N ASN A 67 8.21 14.64 0.78
CA ASN A 67 7.06 14.86 -0.09
C ASN A 67 5.94 13.84 0.15
N GLN A 68 6.29 12.55 0.36
CA GLN A 68 5.32 11.52 0.72
C GLN A 68 4.66 11.84 2.07
N GLU A 69 5.43 12.31 3.05
CA GLU A 69 4.91 12.71 4.37
C GLU A 69 3.94 13.89 4.25
N ASP A 70 4.32 14.94 3.53
CA ASP A 70 3.48 16.14 3.34
C ASP A 70 2.16 15.86 2.61
N ILE A 71 2.17 14.88 1.68
CA ILE A 71 0.95 14.44 0.98
C ILE A 71 0.12 13.55 1.88
N ALA A 72 0.74 12.66 2.65
CA ALA A 72 0.04 11.79 3.60
C ALA A 72 -0.68 12.62 4.67
N ASP A 73 -0.01 13.59 5.27
CA ASP A 73 -0.59 14.50 6.26
C ASP A 73 -1.78 15.27 5.67
N PHE A 74 -1.64 15.75 4.43
CA PHE A 74 -2.75 16.41 3.73
C PHE A 74 -3.96 15.47 3.54
N LEU A 75 -3.75 14.22 3.11
CA LEU A 75 -4.82 13.24 2.92
C LEU A 75 -5.51 12.89 4.24
N ILE A 76 -4.74 12.72 5.32
CA ILE A 76 -5.27 12.47 6.67
C ILE A 76 -6.14 13.64 7.11
N ASP A 77 -5.66 14.87 6.94
CA ASP A 77 -6.37 16.11 7.28
C ASP A 77 -7.69 16.28 6.50
N ARG A 78 -7.81 15.67 5.33
CA ARG A 78 -9.03 15.64 4.50
C ARG A 78 -9.93 14.44 4.77
N GLY A 79 -9.61 13.65 5.80
CA GLY A 79 -10.48 12.56 6.25
C GLY A 79 -10.39 11.29 5.42
N VAL A 80 -9.29 11.04 4.71
CA VAL A 80 -9.02 9.74 4.09
C VAL A 80 -8.82 8.70 5.19
N ASP A 81 -9.34 7.49 4.98
CA ASP A 81 -9.31 6.42 5.98
C ASP A 81 -8.15 5.45 5.79
N LEU A 82 -7.81 5.16 4.52
CA LEU A 82 -6.70 4.29 4.16
C LEU A 82 -5.87 4.92 3.04
N ILE A 83 -4.56 5.01 3.23
CA ILE A 83 -3.60 5.52 2.24
C ILE A 83 -2.67 4.38 1.86
N ILE A 84 -2.71 3.96 0.59
CA ILE A 84 -1.97 2.80 0.08
C ILE A 84 -1.01 3.25 -1.02
N GLY A 85 0.27 3.27 -0.70
CA GLY A 85 1.33 3.72 -1.60
C GLY A 85 1.97 2.62 -2.43
N GLY A 86 2.52 3.02 -3.56
CA GLY A 86 3.33 2.24 -4.50
C GLY A 86 4.24 3.16 -5.30
N HIS A 87 4.96 2.64 -6.27
CA HIS A 87 5.98 3.24 -7.12
C HIS A 87 7.43 2.94 -6.70
N PRO A 88 7.85 3.02 -5.42
CA PRO A 88 9.26 2.79 -5.07
C PRO A 88 9.80 1.42 -5.46
N HIS A 89 8.97 0.46 -5.85
CA HIS A 89 9.33 -0.92 -6.17
C HIS A 89 9.93 -1.71 -4.99
N VAL A 90 10.03 -1.10 -3.85
CA VAL A 90 10.46 -1.68 -2.57
C VAL A 90 9.40 -1.40 -1.53
N ILE A 91 9.36 -2.24 -0.49
CA ILE A 91 8.47 -1.95 0.65
C ILE A 91 8.96 -0.72 1.40
N GLN A 92 8.03 0.06 1.90
CA GLN A 92 8.31 1.17 2.81
C GLN A 92 7.45 1.03 4.06
N PRO A 93 7.73 1.79 5.14
CA PRO A 93 7.01 1.71 6.41
C PRO A 93 5.49 1.81 6.31
N MET A 94 4.81 1.23 7.29
CA MET A 94 3.37 1.30 7.48
C MET A 94 3.05 1.82 8.87
N LYS A 95 2.02 2.64 9.00
CA LYS A 95 1.63 3.23 10.27
C LYS A 95 0.12 3.27 10.42
N VAL A 96 -0.38 3.05 11.63
CA VAL A 96 -1.68 3.53 12.03
C VAL A 96 -1.47 4.89 12.69
N VAL A 97 -2.08 5.93 12.13
CA VAL A 97 -1.92 7.33 12.54
C VAL A 97 -3.26 7.85 13.03
N ARG A 98 -3.26 8.59 14.14
CA ARG A 98 -4.45 9.25 14.65
C ARG A 98 -4.75 10.52 13.87
N ASN A 99 -5.93 10.63 13.27
CA ASN A 99 -6.49 11.89 12.81
C ASN A 99 -7.23 12.56 13.98
N GLU A 100 -6.55 13.51 14.62
CA GLU A 100 -7.09 14.20 15.79
C GLU A 100 -8.34 15.05 15.49
N LYS A 101 -8.46 15.58 14.25
CA LYS A 101 -9.61 16.40 13.84
C LYS A 101 -10.90 15.60 13.77
N GLU A 102 -10.82 14.37 13.27
CA GLU A 102 -11.98 13.49 13.12
C GLU A 102 -12.09 12.44 14.23
N GLY A 103 -11.10 12.36 15.13
CA GLY A 103 -11.07 11.40 16.22
C GLY A 103 -11.06 9.94 15.77
N LYS A 104 -10.42 9.64 14.63
CA LYS A 104 -10.34 8.29 14.05
C LYS A 104 -8.91 7.91 13.69
N ASP A 105 -8.66 6.61 13.59
CA ASP A 105 -7.39 6.08 13.14
C ASP A 105 -7.39 5.91 11.61
N VAL A 106 -6.22 6.11 10.99
CA VAL A 106 -5.98 6.04 9.55
C VAL A 106 -4.85 5.06 9.29
N LEU A 107 -5.03 4.16 8.34
CA LEU A 107 -3.95 3.31 7.85
C LEU A 107 -3.13 4.06 6.80
N LEU A 108 -1.83 4.16 7.02
CA LEU A 108 -0.86 4.72 6.09
C LEU A 108 0.17 3.67 5.71
N VAL A 109 0.22 3.31 4.43
CA VAL A 109 1.23 2.44 3.82
C VAL A 109 2.00 3.26 2.80
N TYR A 110 3.28 3.52 3.03
CA TYR A 110 4.07 4.34 2.09
C TYR A 110 4.40 3.61 0.79
N SER A 111 4.70 2.31 0.84
CA SER A 111 4.81 1.46 -0.36
C SER A 111 4.61 -0.02 -0.05
N LEU A 112 3.81 -0.69 -0.88
CA LEU A 112 3.61 -2.14 -0.82
C LEU A 112 4.75 -2.94 -1.49
N GLY A 113 5.66 -2.30 -2.21
CA GLY A 113 6.65 -3.00 -3.04
C GLY A 113 6.04 -3.56 -4.34
N ASN A 114 6.64 -4.63 -4.86
CA ASN A 114 6.25 -5.27 -6.10
C ASN A 114 5.34 -6.49 -5.87
N SER A 115 4.25 -6.62 -6.63
CA SER A 115 3.46 -7.86 -6.63
C SER A 115 4.07 -8.91 -7.58
N ILE A 116 4.02 -8.69 -8.89
CA ILE A 116 4.68 -9.54 -9.89
C ILE A 116 5.70 -8.69 -10.65
N SER A 117 6.96 -9.06 -10.56
CA SER A 117 8.05 -8.29 -11.13
C SER A 117 9.24 -9.17 -11.52
N ASN A 118 9.89 -8.84 -12.65
CA ASN A 118 11.15 -9.46 -13.07
C ASN A 118 12.39 -8.70 -12.56
N MET A 119 12.24 -7.80 -11.63
CA MET A 119 13.36 -7.07 -11.03
C MET A 119 14.32 -8.01 -10.30
N LYS A 120 15.60 -7.60 -10.21
CA LYS A 120 16.69 -8.52 -9.81
C LYS A 120 17.28 -8.22 -8.43
N THR A 121 17.16 -6.99 -7.94
CA THR A 121 17.71 -6.61 -6.63
C THR A 121 16.91 -7.25 -5.50
N ALA A 122 17.54 -7.50 -4.36
CA ALA A 122 16.92 -8.23 -3.25
C ALA A 122 15.59 -7.58 -2.83
N ASP A 123 15.59 -6.28 -2.62
CA ASP A 123 14.45 -5.54 -2.07
C ASP A 123 13.26 -5.38 -3.03
N THR A 124 13.47 -5.67 -4.35
CA THR A 124 12.41 -5.54 -5.37
C THR A 124 11.72 -6.87 -5.72
N ARG A 125 12.07 -7.98 -5.03
CA ARG A 125 11.61 -9.34 -5.38
C ARG A 125 10.33 -9.77 -4.70
N GLY A 126 9.63 -8.87 -4.10
CA GLY A 126 8.38 -9.16 -3.42
C GLY A 126 7.71 -7.88 -2.93
N GLY A 127 6.73 -8.05 -2.09
CA GLY A 127 5.95 -6.97 -1.54
C GLY A 127 5.26 -7.35 -0.25
N ALA A 128 4.38 -6.48 0.20
CA ALA A 128 3.56 -6.67 1.37
C ALA A 128 2.08 -6.87 0.97
N LEU A 129 1.45 -7.86 1.58
CA LEU A 129 0.02 -8.03 1.61
C LEU A 129 -0.50 -7.39 2.89
N VAL A 130 -1.28 -6.34 2.77
CA VAL A 130 -1.86 -5.63 3.91
C VAL A 130 -3.33 -6.01 4.04
N ARG A 131 -3.73 -6.34 5.25
CA ARG A 131 -5.12 -6.59 5.63
C ARG A 131 -5.59 -5.45 6.52
N ALA A 132 -6.66 -4.77 6.11
CA ALA A 132 -7.33 -3.75 6.90
C ALA A 132 -8.71 -4.24 7.31
N THR A 133 -9.05 -4.11 8.57
CA THR A 133 -10.37 -4.42 9.13
C THR A 133 -11.17 -3.14 9.24
N LEU A 134 -12.37 -3.15 8.68
CA LEU A 134 -13.36 -2.09 8.87
C LEU A 134 -14.40 -2.57 9.87
N GLU A 135 -14.91 -1.68 10.69
CA GLU A 135 -16.02 -1.97 11.59
C GLU A 135 -17.08 -0.87 11.53
N ARG A 136 -18.28 -1.22 11.96
CA ARG A 136 -19.35 -0.25 12.20
C ARG A 136 -19.49 -0.07 13.70
N GLY A 137 -19.23 1.15 14.17
CA GLY A 137 -19.33 1.48 15.59
C GLY A 137 -20.79 1.46 16.11
N ALA A 138 -20.95 1.58 17.42
CA ALA A 138 -22.27 1.68 18.05
C ALA A 138 -23.09 2.89 17.57
N ASP A 139 -22.43 3.93 17.09
CA ASP A 139 -23.03 5.12 16.45
C ASP A 139 -23.46 4.88 15.00
N GLY A 140 -23.32 3.65 14.47
CA GLY A 140 -23.63 3.27 13.11
C GLY A 140 -22.61 3.70 12.07
N LYS A 141 -21.54 4.44 12.44
CA LYS A 141 -20.52 4.93 11.50
C LYS A 141 -19.49 3.86 11.17
N ALA A 142 -19.16 3.78 9.88
CA ALA A 142 -18.05 2.95 9.41
C ALA A 142 -16.71 3.61 9.77
N ARG A 143 -15.73 2.79 10.17
CA ARG A 143 -14.37 3.26 10.46
C ARG A 143 -13.35 2.16 10.21
N PHE A 144 -12.10 2.55 9.96
CA PHE A 144 -10.96 1.66 10.04
C PHE A 144 -10.75 1.25 11.51
N LYS A 145 -10.46 -0.03 11.75
CA LYS A 145 -10.26 -0.58 13.09
C LYS A 145 -8.82 -0.96 13.34
N GLU A 146 -8.28 -1.82 12.48
CA GLU A 146 -6.94 -2.38 12.66
C GLU A 146 -6.37 -2.84 11.32
N ALA A 147 -5.06 -2.98 11.26
CA ALA A 147 -4.38 -3.58 10.12
C ALA A 147 -3.30 -4.58 10.57
N SER A 148 -3.00 -5.51 9.68
CA SER A 148 -1.85 -6.39 9.78
C SER A 148 -1.21 -6.57 8.41
N TYR A 149 0.03 -7.05 8.37
CA TYR A 149 0.70 -7.34 7.11
C TYR A 149 1.31 -8.74 7.09
N ASP A 150 1.55 -9.22 5.89
CA ASP A 150 2.46 -10.31 5.58
C ASP A 150 3.32 -9.91 4.39
N THR A 151 4.50 -10.51 4.26
CA THR A 151 5.31 -10.40 3.07
C THR A 151 5.03 -11.55 2.11
N PHE A 152 5.31 -11.33 0.84
CA PHE A 152 5.31 -12.38 -0.18
C PHE A 152 6.49 -12.21 -1.12
N PHE A 153 6.92 -13.32 -1.72
CA PHE A 153 7.98 -13.37 -2.69
C PHE A 153 7.42 -13.58 -4.10
N SER A 154 7.92 -12.82 -5.07
CA SER A 154 7.62 -13.00 -6.49
C SER A 154 8.60 -14.00 -7.10
N ALA A 155 8.24 -15.27 -7.05
CA ALA A 155 9.07 -16.35 -7.58
C ALA A 155 9.03 -16.34 -9.11
N LYS A 156 10.22 -16.42 -9.72
CA LYS A 156 10.37 -16.56 -11.17
C LYS A 156 9.87 -17.93 -11.64
N PRO A 157 9.53 -18.06 -12.94
CA PRO A 157 9.19 -19.35 -13.52
C PRO A 157 10.24 -20.41 -13.22
N ALA A 158 9.82 -21.56 -12.72
CA ALA A 158 10.68 -22.69 -12.37
C ALA A 158 9.86 -23.99 -12.40
N GLY A 159 10.52 -25.15 -12.57
CA GLY A 159 9.87 -26.46 -12.49
C GLY A 159 8.75 -26.67 -13.53
N GLY A 160 8.95 -26.21 -14.76
CA GLY A 160 7.97 -26.32 -15.83
C GLY A 160 6.84 -25.28 -15.83
N ARG A 161 6.81 -24.36 -14.86
CA ARG A 161 5.89 -23.22 -14.85
C ARG A 161 6.35 -22.15 -15.83
N THR A 162 5.42 -21.51 -16.52
CA THR A 162 5.71 -20.43 -17.50
C THR A 162 5.55 -19.04 -16.90
N ASN A 163 4.85 -18.88 -15.78
CA ASN A 163 4.54 -17.61 -15.17
C ASN A 163 5.21 -17.43 -13.80
N PHE A 164 5.35 -16.17 -13.39
CA PHE A 164 5.70 -15.82 -12.01
C PHE A 164 4.63 -16.30 -11.05
N THR A 165 5.04 -16.60 -9.82
CA THR A 165 4.14 -17.02 -8.76
C THR A 165 4.36 -16.16 -7.53
N VAL A 166 3.30 -15.55 -7.01
CA VAL A 166 3.30 -14.89 -5.71
C VAL A 166 3.21 -15.95 -4.63
N ILE A 167 4.24 -16.06 -3.78
CA ILE A 167 4.34 -17.05 -2.71
C ILE A 167 4.41 -16.30 -1.37
N PRO A 168 3.41 -16.48 -0.49
CA PRO A 168 3.45 -15.88 0.84
C PRO A 168 4.67 -16.34 1.64
N SER A 169 5.28 -15.45 2.40
CA SER A 169 6.50 -15.78 3.17
C SER A 169 6.27 -16.77 4.30
N TRP A 170 5.03 -17.00 4.72
CA TRP A 170 4.67 -18.07 5.68
C TRP A 170 4.52 -19.46 5.05
N MET A 171 4.77 -19.60 3.74
CA MET A 171 4.78 -20.87 2.99
C MET A 171 6.16 -21.14 2.38
N PRO A 172 7.25 -21.18 3.19
CA PRO A 172 8.62 -21.29 2.69
C PRO A 172 8.89 -22.59 1.94
N GLU A 173 8.12 -23.64 2.18
CA GLU A 173 8.19 -24.93 1.48
C GLU A 173 7.78 -24.81 0.00
N LYS A 174 6.99 -23.80 -0.36
CA LYS A 174 6.55 -23.55 -1.76
C LYS A 174 7.56 -22.75 -2.57
N ILE A 175 8.58 -22.15 -1.92
CA ILE A 175 9.64 -21.41 -2.60
C ILE A 175 10.51 -22.40 -3.39
N PRO A 176 10.72 -22.21 -4.71
CA PRO A 176 11.63 -23.06 -5.47
C PRO A 176 13.03 -23.10 -4.86
N ALA A 177 13.63 -24.28 -4.75
CA ALA A 177 14.90 -24.50 -4.05
C ALA A 177 16.01 -23.52 -4.52
N GLY A 178 16.14 -23.29 -5.83
CA GLY A 178 17.11 -22.35 -6.40
C GLY A 178 16.80 -20.87 -6.14
N GLN A 179 15.69 -20.54 -5.49
CA GLN A 179 15.28 -19.15 -5.19
C GLN A 179 15.17 -18.87 -3.68
N LYS A 180 15.39 -19.88 -2.83
CA LYS A 180 15.28 -19.72 -1.36
C LYS A 180 16.20 -18.62 -0.81
N ALA A 181 17.46 -18.59 -1.22
CA ALA A 181 18.40 -17.55 -0.78
C ALA A 181 17.93 -16.12 -1.16
N HIS A 182 17.30 -15.96 -2.32
CA HIS A 182 16.76 -14.67 -2.74
C HIS A 182 15.52 -14.27 -1.94
N TRP A 183 14.65 -15.23 -1.65
CA TRP A 183 13.52 -15.00 -0.77
C TRP A 183 13.97 -14.61 0.64
N GLU A 184 14.93 -15.32 1.21
CA GLU A 184 15.47 -15.02 2.55
C GLU A 184 16.08 -13.63 2.64
N LEU A 185 16.79 -13.18 1.59
CA LEU A 185 17.34 -11.83 1.53
C LEU A 185 16.23 -10.78 1.50
N PHE A 186 15.22 -10.98 0.65
CA PHE A 186 14.06 -10.09 0.59
C PHE A 186 13.31 -10.03 1.92
N ASP A 187 12.92 -11.19 2.46
CA ASP A 187 12.08 -11.25 3.67
C ASP A 187 12.81 -10.68 4.90
N ARG A 188 14.11 -10.94 5.06
CA ARG A 188 14.92 -10.32 6.12
C ARG A 188 15.11 -8.81 5.94
N GLY A 189 15.27 -8.36 4.69
CA GLY A 189 15.34 -6.93 4.36
C GLY A 189 14.04 -6.22 4.73
N ALA A 190 12.91 -6.76 4.27
CA ALA A 190 11.58 -6.26 4.58
C ALA A 190 11.31 -6.23 6.10
N GLN A 191 11.63 -7.32 6.80
CA GLN A 191 11.42 -7.41 8.24
C GLN A 191 12.21 -6.33 8.99
N ARG A 192 13.48 -6.07 8.64
CA ARG A 192 14.27 -5.00 9.28
C ARG A 192 13.62 -3.62 9.14
N ILE A 193 13.06 -3.30 7.96
CA ILE A 193 12.37 -2.02 7.75
C ILE A 193 11.10 -1.96 8.60
N PHE A 194 10.32 -3.01 8.60
CA PHE A 194 9.06 -3.04 9.33
C PHE A 194 9.25 -3.04 10.85
N ASP A 195 10.20 -3.82 11.39
CA ASP A 195 10.50 -3.84 12.82
C ASP A 195 11.01 -2.49 13.34
N ALA A 196 11.75 -1.75 12.51
CA ALA A 196 12.31 -0.47 12.89
C ALA A 196 11.34 0.70 12.74
N HIS A 197 10.37 0.62 11.82
CA HIS A 197 9.62 1.80 11.38
C HIS A 197 8.10 1.65 11.34
N ASN A 198 7.56 0.43 11.39
CA ASN A 198 6.11 0.25 11.46
C ASN A 198 5.55 0.70 12.82
N VAL A 199 4.34 1.27 12.78
CA VAL A 199 3.63 1.67 13.99
C VAL A 199 2.23 1.06 13.97
N ASN A 200 1.93 0.19 14.93
CA ASN A 200 0.61 -0.45 15.10
C ASN A 200 0.10 -1.24 13.87
N VAL A 201 1.02 -1.76 13.06
CA VAL A 201 0.72 -2.69 11.94
C VAL A 201 1.58 -3.94 12.14
N PRO A 202 1.12 -4.93 12.93
CA PRO A 202 1.87 -6.15 13.20
C PRO A 202 1.88 -7.11 12.03
N ARG A 203 2.86 -8.00 12.01
CA ARG A 203 2.86 -9.15 11.10
C ARG A 203 1.77 -10.14 11.49
N GLN A 204 0.98 -10.62 10.50
CA GLN A 204 -0.13 -11.55 10.74
C GLN A 204 0.34 -12.97 11.03
N HIS A 205 1.29 -13.47 10.21
CA HIS A 205 1.85 -14.81 10.37
C HIS A 205 3.32 -14.71 10.78
N ASN A 206 3.60 -15.06 12.03
CA ASN A 206 4.97 -15.23 12.49
C ASN A 206 5.50 -16.59 11.99
N LYS A 207 6.79 -16.64 11.60
CA LYS A 207 7.47 -17.88 11.20
C LYS A 207 7.64 -18.81 12.38
#